data_55f9fa03102655b8f226964395ed2a05
#
_entry.id   55f9fa03102655b8f226964395ed2a05
#
_cell.length_a   1.000
_cell.length_b   1.000
_cell.length_c   1.000
_cell.angle_alpha   90.00
_cell.angle_beta   90.00
_cell.angle_gamma   90.00
#
_symmetry.space_group_name_H-M   'P 1'
#
loop_
_entity.id
_entity.type
_entity.pdbx_description
1 polymer ?
#
loop_
_entity_poly.entity_id
_entity_poly.type
_entity_poly.pdbx_seq_one_letter_code
_entity_poly.pdbx_strand_id
1 'polypeptide(L)'
;MAEVQTKESGGKKSALGLRKRKRVGIRVDMTPMVDVAFLLLIFFMVTTVFRRPLAMEMNLPESGATVKIKESNVMTIYINEDGSMIYDVGKRGLQPLSWDELRETLVLESDYNPDLVILVKVDRKARYVKMVDMLDTLDEARMGRFSIIPMTDADKSAMQGGGL
;
A
#
# COMPACT_ATOMS: atom_id res chain seq x y z
N MET A 1 1.79 -26.29 38.30
CA MET A 1 1.68 -26.37 39.79
C MET A 1 2.91 -27.10 40.29
N ALA A 2 3.89 -26.40 40.80
CA ALA A 2 5.03 -27.00 41.47
C ALA A 2 5.18 -26.29 42.81
N GLU A 3 4.64 -26.97 43.81
CA GLU A 3 4.66 -26.57 45.21
C GLU A 3 5.96 -27.11 45.84
N VAL A 4 6.89 -26.22 46.15
CA VAL A 4 8.11 -26.59 46.90
C VAL A 4 7.86 -26.30 48.36
N GLN A 5 7.53 -27.34 49.11
CA GLN A 5 7.49 -27.29 50.58
C GLN A 5 8.92 -27.36 51.12
N THR A 6 9.38 -26.33 51.78
CA THR A 6 10.59 -26.36 52.62
C THR A 6 10.24 -26.63 54.08
N LYS A 7 10.76 -27.75 54.55
CA LYS A 7 10.64 -28.35 55.88
C LYS A 7 11.23 -27.41 56.96
N GLU A 8 10.44 -27.14 58.01
CA GLU A 8 10.93 -26.43 59.17
C GLU A 8 11.96 -27.26 59.95
N SER A 9 13.11 -26.67 60.19
CA SER A 9 14.11 -27.20 61.16
C SER A 9 13.97 -26.44 62.48
N GLY A 10 13.63 -27.18 63.54
CA GLY A 10 13.50 -26.68 64.90
C GLY A 10 14.84 -26.24 65.47
N GLY A 11 14.97 -25.01 65.85
CA GLY A 11 16.14 -24.43 66.49
C GLY A 11 15.90 -24.01 67.93
N LYS A 12 16.77 -24.52 68.84
CA LYS A 12 16.84 -24.34 70.25
C LYS A 12 16.66 -22.90 70.72
N LYS A 13 15.90 -22.73 71.85
CA LYS A 13 15.67 -21.45 72.54
C LYS A 13 17.03 -20.91 73.05
N SER A 14 17.45 -19.77 72.59
CA SER A 14 18.54 -18.99 73.16
C SER A 14 18.04 -18.08 74.25
N ALA A 15 18.71 -18.09 75.45
CA ALA A 15 18.35 -17.45 76.68
C ALA A 15 18.57 -15.93 76.77
N LEU A 16 18.80 -15.27 75.63
CA LEU A 16 18.90 -13.81 75.60
C LEU A 16 17.74 -13.26 74.79
N GLY A 17 16.69 -12.77 75.49
CA GLY A 17 15.44 -12.21 74.98
C GLY A 17 15.43 -11.37 73.66
N LEU A 18 16.21 -11.71 72.71
CA LEU A 18 16.23 -11.14 71.38
C LEU A 18 15.04 -11.73 70.59
N ARG A 19 13.98 -10.98 70.49
CA ARG A 19 12.85 -11.26 69.64
C ARG A 19 13.34 -11.54 68.20
N LYS A 20 13.37 -12.82 67.82
CA LYS A 20 13.71 -13.26 66.47
C LYS A 20 12.69 -12.63 65.48
N ARG A 21 13.13 -11.63 64.73
CA ARG A 21 12.31 -11.05 63.65
C ARG A 21 11.91 -12.17 62.70
N LYS A 22 10.63 -12.46 62.59
CA LYS A 22 10.09 -13.35 61.57
C LYS A 22 10.48 -12.77 60.25
N ARG A 23 11.31 -13.47 59.52
CA ARG A 23 11.58 -13.14 58.10
C ARG A 23 10.29 -13.42 57.35
N VAL A 24 9.55 -12.37 56.97
CA VAL A 24 8.43 -12.46 56.06
C VAL A 24 9.03 -12.84 54.70
N GLY A 25 8.85 -14.07 54.26
CA GLY A 25 9.19 -14.49 52.93
C GLY A 25 8.34 -13.68 51.94
N ILE A 26 8.94 -12.74 51.28
CA ILE A 26 8.26 -11.99 50.22
C ILE A 26 8.04 -13.00 49.09
N ARG A 27 6.82 -13.48 48.93
CA ARG A 27 6.40 -14.22 47.75
C ARG A 27 6.23 -13.17 46.64
N VAL A 28 7.15 -13.16 45.71
CA VAL A 28 6.99 -12.36 44.49
C VAL A 28 6.01 -13.11 43.58
N ASP A 29 4.82 -12.57 43.45
CA ASP A 29 3.83 -13.09 42.51
C ASP A 29 4.26 -12.69 41.09
N MET A 30 4.51 -13.69 40.26
CA MET A 30 4.96 -13.49 38.87
C MET A 30 3.78 -13.23 37.89
N THR A 31 2.54 -13.39 38.39
CA THR A 31 1.34 -13.26 37.53
C THR A 31 1.22 -11.89 36.89
N PRO A 32 1.49 -10.75 37.55
CA PRO A 32 1.41 -9.45 36.91
C PRO A 32 2.48 -9.25 35.83
N MET A 33 3.66 -9.87 35.97
CA MET A 33 4.73 -9.76 34.98
C MET A 33 4.37 -10.51 33.68
N VAL A 34 3.74 -11.67 33.80
CA VAL A 34 3.28 -12.46 32.67
C VAL A 34 2.16 -11.72 31.93
N ASP A 35 1.23 -11.10 32.64
CA ASP A 35 0.14 -10.32 32.04
C ASP A 35 0.66 -9.14 31.22
N VAL A 36 1.61 -8.37 31.75
CA VAL A 36 2.25 -7.28 31.01
C VAL A 36 2.97 -7.79 29.76
N ALA A 37 3.66 -8.94 29.86
CA ALA A 37 4.32 -9.54 28.70
C ALA A 37 3.32 -9.95 27.61
N PHE A 38 2.18 -10.53 27.98
CA PHE A 38 1.13 -10.87 27.03
C PHE A 38 0.47 -9.63 26.42
N LEU A 39 0.20 -8.59 27.20
CA LEU A 39 -0.33 -7.33 26.68
C LEU A 39 0.61 -6.69 25.65
N LEU A 40 1.92 -6.68 25.91
CA LEU A 40 2.91 -6.20 24.97
C LEU A 40 2.95 -7.06 23.69
N LEU A 41 2.87 -8.38 23.84
CA LEU A 41 2.87 -9.30 22.71
C LEU A 41 1.63 -9.08 21.83
N ILE A 42 0.45 -8.95 22.43
CA ILE A 42 -0.80 -8.67 21.70
C ILE A 42 -0.71 -7.29 21.03
N PHE A 43 -0.19 -6.28 21.73
CA PHE A 43 0.01 -4.94 21.17
C PHE A 43 0.89 -4.98 19.94
N PHE A 44 2.05 -5.64 19.99
CA PHE A 44 2.93 -5.77 18.83
C PHE A 44 2.28 -6.61 17.72
N MET A 45 1.56 -7.66 18.06
CA MET A 45 0.85 -8.47 17.07
C MET A 45 -0.18 -7.64 16.32
N VAL A 46 -1.00 -6.85 17.02
CA VAL A 46 -2.01 -5.97 16.41
C VAL A 46 -1.36 -4.87 15.58
N THR A 47 -0.29 -4.23 16.08
CA THR A 47 0.39 -3.16 15.34
C THR A 47 1.13 -3.64 14.10
N THR A 48 1.63 -4.89 14.08
CA THR A 48 2.27 -5.48 12.89
C THR A 48 1.27 -5.93 11.83
N VAL A 49 0.01 -6.19 12.21
CA VAL A 49 -1.07 -6.56 11.27
C VAL A 49 -1.57 -5.34 10.48
N PHE A 50 -1.24 -4.12 10.87
CA PHE A 50 -1.46 -2.97 9.99
C PHE A 50 -0.66 -3.18 8.71
N ARG A 51 -1.31 -3.87 7.77
CA ARG A 51 -0.83 -3.91 6.39
C ARG A 51 -0.63 -2.47 5.98
N ARG A 52 0.61 -2.13 5.68
CA ARG A 52 0.86 -0.90 4.94
C ARG A 52 -0.13 -0.94 3.77
N PRO A 53 -0.97 0.10 3.58
CA PRO A 53 -1.66 0.20 2.32
C PRO A 53 -0.56 -0.02 1.28
N LEU A 54 -0.78 -0.93 0.34
CA LEU A 54 0.09 -1.08 -0.81
C LEU A 54 0.06 0.30 -1.47
N ALA A 55 0.91 1.20 -0.97
CA ALA A 55 1.29 2.34 -1.76
C ALA A 55 1.78 1.69 -3.03
N MET A 56 1.05 1.87 -4.13
CA MET A 56 1.44 1.39 -5.44
C MET A 56 2.94 1.63 -5.54
N GLU A 57 3.74 0.57 -5.54
CA GLU A 57 5.13 0.69 -5.91
C GLU A 57 5.12 1.07 -7.38
N MET A 58 4.98 2.37 -7.62
CA MET A 58 5.28 2.92 -8.93
C MET A 58 6.77 2.67 -9.12
N ASN A 59 7.10 1.59 -9.83
CA ASN A 59 8.43 1.39 -10.38
C ASN A 59 8.67 2.51 -11.39
N LEU A 60 9.02 3.68 -10.90
CA LEU A 60 9.60 4.72 -11.76
C LEU A 60 10.95 4.15 -12.22
N PRO A 61 11.14 3.93 -13.52
CA PRO A 61 12.46 3.58 -14.02
C PRO A 61 13.43 4.67 -13.56
N GLU A 62 14.57 4.26 -13.01
CA GLU A 62 15.63 5.19 -12.64
C GLU A 62 15.92 6.12 -13.81
N SER A 63 16.00 7.42 -13.53
CA SER A 63 16.24 8.46 -14.51
C SER A 63 17.53 8.14 -15.29
N GLY A 64 17.41 7.54 -16.47
CA GLY A 64 18.58 7.16 -17.31
C GLY A 64 18.39 5.87 -18.11
N ALA A 65 17.55 4.96 -17.71
CA ALA A 65 17.23 3.79 -18.54
C ALA A 65 16.20 4.19 -19.61
N THR A 66 16.65 4.55 -20.79
CA THR A 66 15.78 4.72 -21.95
C THR A 66 15.30 3.35 -22.41
N VAL A 67 14.25 2.84 -21.76
CA VAL A 67 13.57 1.65 -22.27
C VAL A 67 12.92 2.08 -23.59
N LYS A 68 13.45 1.62 -24.69
CA LYS A 68 12.84 1.81 -26.02
C LYS A 68 11.59 0.93 -26.10
N ILE A 69 10.48 1.46 -25.59
CA ILE A 69 9.16 0.83 -25.75
C ILE A 69 8.77 1.05 -27.22
N LYS A 70 8.36 -0.01 -27.92
CA LYS A 70 7.80 0.14 -29.26
C LYS A 70 6.54 1.00 -29.16
N GLU A 71 6.43 2.03 -30.00
CA GLU A 71 5.26 2.92 -29.99
C GLU A 71 3.93 2.16 -30.15
N SER A 72 3.95 1.02 -30.86
CA SER A 72 2.79 0.14 -31.00
C SER A 72 2.28 -0.47 -29.68
N ASN A 73 3.13 -0.49 -28.66
CA ASN A 73 2.82 -1.09 -27.35
C ASN A 73 2.48 -0.03 -26.30
N VAL A 74 2.26 1.20 -26.73
CA VAL A 74 1.90 2.29 -25.82
C VAL A 74 0.44 2.68 -26.05
N MET A 75 -0.36 2.62 -25.01
CA MET A 75 -1.69 3.20 -24.95
C MET A 75 -1.60 4.51 -24.17
N THR A 76 -1.91 5.62 -24.81
CA THR A 76 -1.93 6.92 -24.13
C THR A 76 -3.37 7.33 -23.85
N ILE A 77 -3.67 7.62 -22.59
CA ILE A 77 -4.99 8.10 -22.15
C ILE A 77 -4.83 9.55 -21.71
N TYR A 78 -5.63 10.42 -22.24
CA TYR A 78 -5.65 11.85 -21.91
C TYR A 78 -6.89 12.14 -21.08
N ILE A 79 -6.70 12.84 -19.96
CA ILE A 79 -7.79 13.29 -19.08
C ILE A 79 -7.81 14.81 -19.10
N ASN A 80 -8.88 15.38 -19.61
CA ASN A 80 -9.11 16.83 -19.70
C ASN A 80 -9.52 17.44 -18.36
N GLU A 81 -9.58 18.78 -18.33
CA GLU A 81 -10.05 19.58 -17.20
C GLU A 81 -11.50 19.22 -16.79
N ASP A 82 -12.37 19.00 -17.75
CA ASP A 82 -13.79 18.61 -17.57
C ASP A 82 -13.98 17.15 -17.17
N GLY A 83 -12.92 16.35 -17.19
CA GLY A 83 -12.94 14.93 -16.89
C GLY A 83 -13.29 14.05 -18.09
N SER A 84 -13.40 14.61 -19.30
CA SER A 84 -13.49 13.84 -20.53
C SER A 84 -12.19 13.10 -20.81
N MET A 85 -12.30 11.91 -21.41
CA MET A 85 -11.16 11.09 -21.74
C MET A 85 -11.08 10.82 -23.24
N ILE A 86 -9.86 10.78 -23.72
CA ILE A 86 -9.53 10.39 -25.10
C ILE A 86 -8.33 9.44 -25.00
N TYR A 87 -8.29 8.42 -25.84
CA TYR A 87 -7.16 7.51 -25.86
C TYR A 87 -6.59 7.31 -27.28
N ASP A 88 -5.34 6.91 -27.34
CA ASP A 88 -4.64 6.53 -28.56
C ASP A 88 -3.79 5.29 -28.29
N VAL A 89 -3.85 4.31 -29.17
CA VAL A 89 -3.06 3.07 -29.09
C VAL A 89 -2.16 3.00 -30.29
N GLY A 90 -0.83 3.06 -30.07
CA GLY A 90 0.15 2.89 -31.13
C GLY A 90 0.02 3.91 -32.27
N LYS A 91 -0.43 5.12 -31.99
CA LYS A 91 -0.70 6.19 -32.99
C LYS A 91 -1.78 5.82 -34.02
N ARG A 92 -2.76 5.02 -33.63
CA ARG A 92 -3.93 4.68 -34.46
C ARG A 92 -4.91 5.84 -34.62
N GLY A 93 -4.76 6.88 -33.82
CA GLY A 93 -5.60 8.05 -33.78
C GLY A 93 -6.39 8.18 -32.48
N LEU A 94 -6.70 9.43 -32.15
CA LEU A 94 -7.43 9.78 -30.92
C LEU A 94 -8.86 9.28 -31.01
N GLN A 95 -9.31 8.54 -30.00
CA GLN A 95 -10.67 8.03 -29.87
C GLN A 95 -11.27 8.49 -28.54
N PRO A 96 -12.54 8.91 -28.51
CA PRO A 96 -13.21 9.24 -27.26
C PRO A 96 -13.39 7.97 -26.43
N LEU A 97 -13.28 8.12 -25.11
CA LEU A 97 -13.43 7.03 -24.16
C LEU A 97 -14.34 7.46 -23.02
N SER A 98 -15.36 6.65 -22.76
CA SER A 98 -16.23 6.82 -21.60
C SER A 98 -15.63 6.17 -20.36
N TRP A 99 -15.96 6.70 -19.17
CA TRP A 99 -15.55 6.09 -17.90
C TRP A 99 -16.11 4.67 -17.73
N ASP A 100 -17.31 4.41 -18.25
CA ASP A 100 -17.97 3.09 -18.16
C ASP A 100 -17.29 2.04 -19.05
N GLU A 101 -16.73 2.48 -20.18
CA GLU A 101 -16.07 1.61 -21.16
C GLU A 101 -14.55 1.45 -20.90
N LEU A 102 -13.99 2.30 -20.02
CA LEU A 102 -12.54 2.34 -19.76
C LEU A 102 -11.99 0.96 -19.37
N ARG A 103 -12.64 0.31 -18.40
CA ARG A 103 -12.19 -0.99 -17.90
C ARG A 103 -12.20 -2.06 -19.00
N GLU A 104 -13.28 -2.13 -19.75
CA GLU A 104 -13.41 -3.10 -20.85
C GLU A 104 -12.39 -2.87 -21.94
N THR A 105 -12.18 -1.61 -22.34
CA THR A 105 -11.16 -1.21 -23.32
C THR A 105 -9.75 -1.58 -22.86
N LEU A 106 -9.43 -1.36 -21.57
CA LEU A 106 -8.11 -1.72 -20.99
C LEU A 106 -7.88 -3.23 -21.05
N VAL A 107 -8.87 -4.03 -20.69
CA VAL A 107 -8.78 -5.48 -20.70
C VAL A 107 -8.61 -5.99 -22.15
N LEU A 108 -9.42 -5.51 -23.09
CA LEU A 108 -9.35 -5.90 -24.48
C LEU A 108 -7.99 -5.58 -25.11
N GLU A 109 -7.46 -4.38 -24.88
CA GLU A 109 -6.15 -3.98 -25.42
C GLU A 109 -4.99 -4.74 -24.75
N SER A 110 -5.12 -5.09 -23.45
CA SER A 110 -4.14 -5.90 -22.74
C SER A 110 -4.13 -7.35 -23.23
N ASP A 111 -5.29 -7.93 -23.51
CA ASP A 111 -5.40 -9.28 -24.05
C ASP A 111 -4.80 -9.35 -25.46
N TYR A 112 -4.99 -8.29 -26.25
CA TYR A 112 -4.39 -8.18 -27.58
C TYR A 112 -2.88 -7.98 -27.53
N ASN A 113 -2.38 -7.22 -26.54
CA ASN A 113 -0.97 -6.91 -26.37
C ASN A 113 -0.52 -7.05 -24.92
N PRO A 114 0.05 -8.21 -24.52
CA PRO A 114 0.53 -8.44 -23.15
C PRO A 114 1.66 -7.52 -22.70
N ASP A 115 2.37 -6.88 -23.65
CA ASP A 115 3.44 -5.92 -23.38
C ASP A 115 2.95 -4.46 -23.36
N LEU A 116 1.63 -4.26 -23.29
CA LEU A 116 1.03 -2.93 -23.27
C LEU A 116 1.54 -2.10 -22.08
N VAL A 117 1.91 -0.88 -22.38
CA VAL A 117 2.27 0.14 -21.36
C VAL A 117 1.26 1.27 -21.48
N ILE A 118 0.65 1.61 -20.35
CA ILE A 118 -0.36 2.65 -20.30
C ILE A 118 0.28 3.95 -19.83
N LEU A 119 0.12 5.01 -20.62
CA LEU A 119 0.59 6.34 -20.31
C LEU A 119 -0.61 7.25 -20.07
N VAL A 120 -0.84 7.61 -18.82
CA VAL A 120 -1.95 8.50 -18.44
C VAL A 120 -1.45 9.93 -18.40
N LYS A 121 -1.95 10.77 -19.28
CA LYS A 121 -1.66 12.22 -19.32
C LYS A 121 -2.83 12.99 -18.74
N VAL A 122 -2.59 13.66 -17.61
CA VAL A 122 -3.62 14.37 -16.86
C VAL A 122 -3.43 15.88 -17.00
N ASP A 123 -4.50 16.61 -17.31
CA ASP A 123 -4.46 18.07 -17.28
C ASP A 123 -4.21 18.55 -15.83
N ARG A 124 -3.36 19.58 -15.67
CA ARG A 124 -3.06 20.15 -14.35
C ARG A 124 -4.27 20.73 -13.63
N LYS A 125 -5.32 21.07 -14.39
CA LYS A 125 -6.57 21.60 -13.86
C LYS A 125 -7.63 20.51 -13.66
N ALA A 126 -7.36 19.27 -14.08
CA ALA A 126 -8.27 18.17 -13.88
C ALA A 126 -8.52 17.92 -12.38
N ARG A 127 -9.73 17.52 -12.05
CA ARG A 127 -10.10 17.23 -10.66
C ARG A 127 -9.33 16.00 -10.17
N TYR A 128 -8.72 16.12 -8.99
CA TYR A 128 -7.97 15.02 -8.36
C TYR A 128 -8.76 13.70 -8.27
N VAL A 129 -10.08 13.80 -8.02
CA VAL A 129 -10.97 12.64 -7.99
C VAL A 129 -10.89 11.82 -9.27
N LYS A 130 -10.81 12.47 -10.45
CA LYS A 130 -10.70 11.77 -11.73
C LYS A 130 -9.38 11.02 -11.92
N MET A 131 -8.32 11.54 -11.34
CA MET A 131 -7.05 10.82 -11.30
C MET A 131 -7.13 9.58 -10.40
N VAL A 132 -7.81 9.69 -9.26
CA VAL A 132 -8.01 8.54 -8.36
C VAL A 132 -8.91 7.50 -9.02
N ASP A 133 -10.05 7.91 -9.61
CA ASP A 133 -10.95 7.02 -10.35
C ASP A 133 -10.19 6.22 -11.44
N MET A 134 -9.25 6.90 -12.14
CA MET A 134 -8.39 6.24 -13.14
C MET A 134 -7.48 5.18 -12.52
N LEU A 135 -6.83 5.52 -11.39
CA LEU A 135 -5.95 4.58 -10.70
C LEU A 135 -6.71 3.34 -10.21
N ASP A 136 -7.88 3.54 -9.65
CA ASP A 136 -8.74 2.45 -9.18
C ASP A 136 -9.13 1.54 -10.35
N THR A 137 -9.48 2.11 -11.50
CA THR A 137 -9.84 1.34 -12.69
C THR A 137 -8.64 0.57 -13.25
N LEU A 138 -7.43 1.16 -13.23
CA LEU A 138 -6.21 0.47 -13.66
C LEU A 138 -5.88 -0.70 -12.73
N ASP A 139 -6.08 -0.56 -11.42
CA ASP A 139 -5.88 -1.64 -10.45
C ASP A 139 -6.92 -2.76 -10.63
N GLU A 140 -8.19 -2.42 -10.82
CA GLU A 140 -9.25 -3.39 -11.14
C GLU A 140 -8.97 -4.18 -12.43
N ALA A 141 -8.44 -3.49 -13.45
CA ALA A 141 -8.03 -4.11 -14.71
C ALA A 141 -6.69 -4.85 -14.61
N ARG A 142 -6.05 -4.86 -13.42
CA ARG A 142 -4.74 -5.47 -13.16
C ARG A 142 -3.63 -4.97 -14.08
N MET A 143 -3.68 -3.70 -14.44
CA MET A 143 -2.65 -3.08 -15.28
C MET A 143 -1.43 -2.72 -14.44
N GLY A 144 -0.39 -3.55 -14.47
CA GLY A 144 0.84 -3.33 -13.69
C GLY A 144 1.85 -2.39 -14.33
N ARG A 145 1.69 -2.07 -15.63
CA ARG A 145 2.64 -1.24 -16.39
C ARG A 145 1.98 0.06 -16.81
N PHE A 146 1.96 1.04 -15.93
CA PHE A 146 1.43 2.36 -16.25
C PHE A 146 2.33 3.47 -15.71
N SER A 147 2.19 4.67 -16.29
CA SER A 147 2.85 5.89 -15.83
C SER A 147 1.88 7.05 -15.93
N ILE A 148 1.90 7.93 -14.94
CA ILE A 148 1.09 9.15 -14.93
C ILE A 148 2.02 10.35 -15.10
N ILE A 149 1.73 11.17 -16.09
CA ILE A 149 2.49 12.39 -16.35
C ILE A 149 1.54 13.57 -16.56
N PRO A 150 1.97 14.78 -16.25
CA PRO A 150 1.18 15.95 -16.57
C PRO A 150 1.08 16.15 -18.09
N MET A 151 -0.08 16.55 -18.56
CA MET A 151 -0.30 16.92 -19.95
C MET A 151 0.51 18.16 -20.32
N THR A 152 1.15 18.16 -21.48
CA THR A 152 1.88 19.31 -22.03
C THR A 152 0.98 20.16 -22.93
N ASP A 153 1.39 21.40 -23.21
CA ASP A 153 0.64 22.26 -24.12
C ASP A 153 0.61 21.71 -25.57
N ALA A 154 1.66 20.97 -25.96
CA ALA A 154 1.68 20.25 -27.24
C ALA A 154 0.62 19.15 -27.31
N ASP A 155 0.40 18.42 -26.20
CA ASP A 155 -0.64 17.39 -26.11
C ASP A 155 -2.03 18.01 -26.27
N LYS A 156 -2.28 19.15 -25.63
CA LYS A 156 -3.55 19.89 -25.75
C LYS A 156 -3.83 20.34 -27.18
N SER A 157 -2.81 20.83 -27.86
CA SER A 157 -2.92 21.24 -29.27
C SER A 157 -3.23 20.05 -30.18
N ALA A 158 -2.61 18.90 -29.93
CA ALA A 158 -2.85 17.67 -30.70
C ALA A 158 -4.29 17.16 -30.52
N MET A 159 -4.85 17.28 -29.31
CA MET A 159 -6.23 16.88 -29.04
C MET A 159 -7.25 17.82 -29.72
N GLN A 160 -7.00 19.10 -29.76
CA GLN A 160 -7.87 20.07 -30.45
C GLN A 160 -7.80 19.96 -31.98
N GLY A 161 -6.67 19.53 -32.52
CA GLY A 161 -6.50 19.32 -33.96
C GLY A 161 -7.00 17.97 -34.49
N GLY A 162 -7.24 17.00 -33.62
CA GLY A 162 -7.72 15.64 -33.97
C GLY A 162 -9.23 15.44 -33.86
N GLY A 163 -9.98 16.43 -33.42
CA GLY A 163 -11.43 16.39 -33.26
C GLY A 163 -12.18 17.04 -34.42
N LEU A 164 -12.26 16.38 -35.55
CA LEU A 164 -13.27 16.57 -36.61
C LEU A 164 -13.70 15.21 -37.11
#